data_181020a7cfa1e5cee29e7748c419c57f
#
_entry.id   181020a7cfa1e5cee29e7748c419c57f
#
_cell.length_a   1.000
_cell.length_b   1.000
_cell.length_c   1.000
_cell.angle_alpha   90.00
_cell.angle_beta   90.00
_cell.angle_gamma   90.00
#
_symmetry.space_group_name_H-M   'P 1'
#
loop_
_entity.id
_entity.type
_entity.pdbx_description
1 polymer ?
#
loop_
_entity_poly.entity_id
_entity_poly.type
_entity_poly.pdbx_seq_one_letter_code
_entity_poly.pdbx_strand_id
1 'polypeptide(L)'
;MSSEDENYVTVTVKARGRECSILCREAMVATVGADGEPGTSLHVGTFDPKSIRVLAEAALSELLSAGVRAGIPMDAMRIELVYAAVRCGFPEEEERSAIYYDLDTDMDGETAKEEKDE
;
A
#
# COMPACT_ATOMS: atom_id res chain seq x y z
N MET A 1 23.57 -0.76 -16.18
CA MET A 1 22.26 -0.48 -15.56
C MET A 1 21.84 0.93 -15.84
N SER A 2 20.68 1.09 -16.35
CA SER A 2 20.21 2.43 -16.66
C SER A 2 19.66 3.09 -15.41
N SER A 3 19.67 4.41 -15.42
CA SER A 3 19.14 5.13 -14.28
C SER A 3 17.65 4.91 -14.13
N GLU A 4 16.98 4.45 -15.17
CA GLU A 4 15.56 4.16 -15.04
C GLU A 4 15.29 3.05 -14.07
N ASP A 5 16.19 2.07 -14.02
CA ASP A 5 15.99 0.96 -13.10
C ASP A 5 16.00 1.42 -11.67
N GLU A 6 16.70 2.50 -11.39
CA GLU A 6 16.79 2.98 -10.04
C GLU A 6 15.52 3.63 -9.57
N ASN A 7 14.63 3.96 -10.51
CA ASN A 7 13.36 4.59 -10.17
C ASN A 7 12.24 3.58 -10.01
N TYR A 8 12.55 2.31 -10.10
CA TYR A 8 11.54 1.28 -9.99
C TYR A 8 11.64 0.56 -8.68
N VAL A 9 10.51 0.03 -8.27
CA VAL A 9 10.35 -0.70 -7.04
C VAL A 9 10.00 -2.13 -7.38
N THR A 10 10.62 -3.07 -6.71
CA THR A 10 10.26 -4.47 -6.85
C THR A 10 9.50 -4.90 -5.61
N VAL A 11 8.30 -5.41 -5.81
CA VAL A 11 7.49 -5.93 -4.72
C VAL A 11 7.47 -7.44 -4.86
N THR A 12 7.88 -8.12 -3.81
CA THR A 12 7.92 -9.57 -3.82
C THR A 12 6.96 -10.11 -2.78
N VAL A 13 6.12 -11.03 -3.19
CA VAL A 13 5.15 -11.65 -2.32
C VAL A 13 5.46 -13.14 -2.23
N LYS A 14 5.54 -13.63 -1.02
CA LYS A 14 5.76 -15.05 -0.77
C LYS A 14 4.60 -15.58 0.04
N ALA A 15 4.03 -16.66 -0.43
CA ALA A 15 2.89 -17.24 0.27
C ALA A 15 2.81 -18.72 -0.10
N ARG A 16 2.77 -19.56 0.90
CA ARG A 16 2.54 -20.99 0.73
C ARG A 16 3.49 -21.62 -0.30
N GLY A 17 4.76 -21.27 -0.16
CA GLY A 17 5.77 -21.83 -1.04
C GLY A 17 5.83 -21.23 -2.42
N ARG A 18 5.03 -20.21 -2.66
CA ARG A 18 5.03 -19.52 -3.94
C ARG A 18 5.63 -18.15 -3.80
N GLU A 19 6.19 -17.68 -4.87
CA GLU A 19 6.83 -16.37 -4.85
C GLU A 19 6.51 -15.67 -6.16
N CYS A 20 6.22 -14.37 -6.05
CA CYS A 20 5.88 -13.57 -7.20
C CYS A 20 6.51 -12.19 -7.00
N SER A 21 7.07 -11.65 -8.06
CA SER A 21 7.68 -10.33 -8.01
C SER A 21 7.07 -9.43 -9.05
N ILE A 22 6.86 -8.19 -8.68
CA ILE A 22 6.25 -7.19 -9.54
C ILE A 22 7.18 -5.99 -9.60
N LEU A 23 7.47 -5.54 -10.80
CA LEU A 23 8.25 -4.32 -11.01
C LEU A 23 7.27 -3.18 -11.24
N CYS A 24 7.40 -2.12 -10.46
CA CYS A 24 6.48 -1.01 -10.55
C CYS A 24 7.19 0.29 -10.19
N ARG A 25 6.51 1.39 -10.36
CA ARG A 25 7.06 2.67 -9.98
C ARG A 25 6.68 3.06 -8.57
N GLU A 26 5.51 2.68 -8.16
CA GLU A 26 5.01 3.01 -6.84
C GLU A 26 4.21 1.83 -6.34
N ALA A 27 4.28 1.60 -5.06
CA ALA A 27 3.58 0.47 -4.48
C ALA A 27 3.01 0.85 -3.13
N MET A 28 1.87 0.27 -2.83
CA MET A 28 1.25 0.44 -1.53
C MET A 28 0.73 -0.92 -1.11
N VAL A 29 1.00 -1.27 0.13
CA VAL A 29 0.56 -2.55 0.68
C VAL A 29 -0.17 -2.25 1.97
N ALA A 30 -1.35 -2.79 2.10
CA ALA A 30 -2.12 -2.72 3.33
C ALA A 30 -2.42 -4.14 3.76
N THR A 31 -2.37 -4.38 5.06
CA THR A 31 -2.50 -5.74 5.55
C THR A 31 -3.52 -5.81 6.65
N VAL A 32 -4.02 -7.02 6.84
CA VAL A 32 -4.87 -7.35 7.97
C VAL A 32 -4.08 -8.28 8.85
N GLY A 33 -3.96 -7.95 10.12
CA GLY A 33 -3.21 -8.77 11.04
C GLY A 33 -3.92 -10.07 11.36
N ALA A 34 -3.19 -10.95 12.02
CA ALA A 34 -3.76 -12.24 12.39
C ALA A 34 -4.95 -12.08 13.31
N ASP A 35 -5.02 -10.97 14.04
CA ASP A 35 -6.13 -10.71 14.93
C ASP A 35 -7.32 -10.08 14.24
N GLY A 36 -7.24 -9.88 12.92
CA GLY A 36 -8.33 -9.27 12.19
C GLY A 36 -8.31 -7.76 12.19
N GLU A 37 -7.34 -7.17 12.86
CA GLU A 37 -7.21 -5.72 12.91
C GLU A 37 -6.22 -5.24 11.87
N PRO A 38 -6.21 -3.93 11.58
CA PRO A 38 -5.25 -3.43 10.60
C PRO A 38 -3.83 -3.79 10.95
N GLY A 39 -3.11 -4.30 9.99
CA GLY A 39 -1.71 -4.63 10.18
C GLY A 39 -0.82 -3.51 9.72
N THR A 40 0.44 -3.85 9.52
CA THR A 40 1.42 -2.88 9.07
C THR A 40 1.16 -2.51 7.62
N SER A 41 1.26 -1.23 7.33
CA SER A 41 1.11 -0.72 5.98
C SER A 41 2.44 -0.24 5.47
N LEU A 42 2.56 -0.21 4.16
CA LEU A 42 3.79 0.19 3.52
C LEU A 42 3.46 0.94 2.24
N HIS A 43 4.16 2.03 2.01
CA HIS A 43 4.11 2.60 0.68
C HIS A 43 5.50 3.08 0.31
N VAL A 44 5.82 2.98 -0.97
CA VAL A 44 7.14 3.32 -1.47
C VAL A 44 6.99 3.91 -2.85
N GLY A 45 7.75 4.97 -3.10
CA GLY A 45 7.72 5.67 -4.36
C GLY A 45 7.47 7.13 -4.14
N THR A 46 7.37 7.84 -5.24
CA THR A 46 7.09 9.27 -5.23
C THR A 46 5.66 9.47 -5.68
N PHE A 47 4.79 9.77 -4.74
CA PHE A 47 3.37 9.84 -5.02
C PHE A 47 2.97 11.25 -5.38
N ASP A 48 2.41 11.41 -6.57
CA ASP A 48 1.79 12.68 -6.95
C ASP A 48 0.29 12.43 -7.10
N PRO A 49 -0.50 13.50 -7.27
CA PRO A 49 -1.95 13.32 -7.30
C PRO A 49 -2.42 12.33 -8.36
N LYS A 50 -1.75 12.30 -9.50
CA LYS A 50 -2.16 11.41 -10.55
C LYS A 50 -1.89 9.96 -10.19
N SER A 51 -0.72 9.67 -9.64
CA SER A 51 -0.42 8.30 -9.28
C SER A 51 -1.26 7.83 -8.11
N ILE A 52 -1.61 8.74 -7.21
CA ILE A 52 -2.49 8.37 -6.11
C ILE A 52 -3.84 7.94 -6.66
N ARG A 53 -4.35 8.67 -7.66
CA ARG A 53 -5.63 8.28 -8.23
C ARG A 53 -5.55 6.94 -8.94
N VAL A 54 -4.48 6.71 -9.67
CA VAL A 54 -4.30 5.43 -10.35
C VAL A 54 -4.24 4.30 -9.33
N LEU A 55 -3.49 4.50 -8.26
CA LEU A 55 -3.40 3.48 -7.22
C LEU A 55 -4.74 3.25 -6.55
N ALA A 56 -5.48 4.32 -6.30
CA ALA A 56 -6.77 4.17 -5.65
C ALA A 56 -7.71 3.37 -6.53
N GLU A 57 -7.75 3.66 -7.82
CA GLU A 57 -8.62 2.92 -8.70
C GLU A 57 -8.21 1.46 -8.80
N ALA A 58 -6.92 1.22 -8.87
CA ALA A 58 -6.43 -0.17 -8.92
C ALA A 58 -6.77 -0.91 -7.64
N ALA A 59 -6.57 -0.26 -6.50
CA ALA A 59 -6.85 -0.90 -5.22
C ALA A 59 -8.33 -1.19 -5.06
N LEU A 60 -9.17 -0.25 -5.44
CA LEU A 60 -10.61 -0.46 -5.33
C LEU A 60 -11.05 -1.57 -6.26
N SER A 61 -10.49 -1.62 -7.46
CA SER A 61 -10.82 -2.67 -8.39
C SER A 61 -10.46 -4.04 -7.82
N GLU A 62 -9.30 -4.14 -7.21
CA GLU A 62 -8.89 -5.40 -6.60
C GLU A 62 -9.76 -5.79 -5.43
N LEU A 63 -10.13 -4.80 -4.61
CA LEU A 63 -11.00 -5.09 -3.48
C LEU A 63 -12.36 -5.56 -3.94
N LEU A 64 -12.92 -4.92 -4.97
CA LEU A 64 -14.20 -5.36 -5.50
C LEU A 64 -14.09 -6.77 -6.07
N SER A 65 -13.01 -7.03 -6.80
CA SER A 65 -12.83 -8.33 -7.39
C SER A 65 -12.70 -9.40 -6.31
N ALA A 66 -11.93 -9.13 -5.28
CA ALA A 66 -11.75 -10.08 -4.19
C ALA A 66 -13.08 -10.35 -3.48
N GLY A 67 -13.85 -9.31 -3.25
CA GLY A 67 -15.12 -9.48 -2.56
C GLY A 67 -16.09 -10.31 -3.37
N VAL A 68 -16.15 -10.07 -4.67
CA VAL A 68 -17.03 -10.84 -5.53
C VAL A 68 -16.62 -12.30 -5.54
N ARG A 69 -15.32 -12.57 -5.60
CA ARG A 69 -14.86 -13.94 -5.54
C ARG A 69 -15.22 -14.60 -4.24
N ALA A 70 -15.27 -13.83 -3.17
CA ALA A 70 -15.64 -14.36 -1.87
C ALA A 70 -17.14 -14.53 -1.71
N GLY A 71 -17.92 -14.16 -2.72
CA GLY A 71 -19.36 -14.35 -2.68
C GLY A 71 -20.12 -13.13 -2.22
N ILE A 72 -19.48 -11.99 -2.12
CA ILE A 72 -20.16 -10.77 -1.68
C ILE A 72 -20.69 -10.04 -2.93
N PRO A 73 -21.96 -9.68 -2.94
CA PRO A 73 -22.49 -8.97 -4.11
C PRO A 73 -21.79 -7.64 -4.34
N MET A 74 -21.68 -7.28 -5.59
CA MET A 74 -20.96 -6.07 -5.97
C MET A 74 -21.54 -4.83 -5.28
N ASP A 75 -22.85 -4.74 -5.21
CA ASP A 75 -23.47 -3.57 -4.58
C ASP A 75 -23.11 -3.49 -3.11
N ALA A 76 -23.06 -4.64 -2.43
CA ALA A 76 -22.68 -4.64 -1.03
C ALA A 76 -21.22 -4.23 -0.87
N MET A 77 -20.36 -4.69 -1.79
CA MET A 77 -18.96 -4.28 -1.74
C MET A 77 -18.80 -2.78 -1.89
N ARG A 78 -19.55 -2.20 -2.82
CA ARG A 78 -19.44 -0.76 -3.03
C ARG A 78 -19.89 0.01 -1.81
N ILE A 79 -20.95 -0.46 -1.15
CA ILE A 79 -21.42 0.20 0.05
C ILE A 79 -20.36 0.14 1.14
N GLU A 80 -19.74 -1.02 1.30
CA GLU A 80 -18.70 -1.17 2.31
C GLU A 80 -17.51 -0.26 2.03
N LEU A 81 -17.13 -0.13 0.77
CA LEU A 81 -16.00 0.71 0.44
C LEU A 81 -16.31 2.18 0.65
N VAL A 82 -17.51 2.61 0.30
CA VAL A 82 -17.91 3.99 0.56
C VAL A 82 -17.93 4.25 2.06
N TYR A 83 -18.47 3.30 2.81
CA TYR A 83 -18.54 3.43 4.26
C TYR A 83 -17.13 3.55 4.85
N ALA A 84 -16.23 2.71 4.36
CA ALA A 84 -14.85 2.76 4.84
C ALA A 84 -14.20 4.10 4.52
N ALA A 85 -14.44 4.60 3.32
CA ALA A 85 -13.86 5.87 2.92
C ALA A 85 -14.37 7.02 3.79
N VAL A 86 -15.63 6.97 4.15
CA VAL A 86 -16.22 8.03 4.97
C VAL A 86 -15.73 7.96 6.40
N ARG A 87 -15.61 6.75 6.93
CA ARG A 87 -15.24 6.57 8.33
C ARG A 87 -13.75 6.65 8.58
N CYS A 88 -12.98 6.35 7.56
CA CYS A 88 -11.55 6.30 7.72
C CYS A 88 -11.03 7.71 8.00
N GLY A 89 -10.20 7.83 9.01
CA GLY A 89 -9.58 9.08 9.33
C GLY A 89 -8.09 8.97 9.13
N PHE A 90 -7.43 10.10 9.33
CA PHE A 90 -5.98 10.11 9.24
C PHE A 90 -5.44 9.95 10.65
N PRO A 91 -4.81 8.82 10.97
CA PRO A 91 -4.39 8.59 12.36
C PRO A 91 -3.29 9.55 12.78
N GLU A 92 -3.21 9.75 14.09
CA GLU A 92 -2.10 10.51 14.62
C GLU A 92 -0.81 9.83 14.24
N GLU A 93 0.25 10.63 14.16
CA GLU A 93 1.49 10.09 13.65
C GLU A 93 1.99 8.93 14.50
N GLU A 94 1.88 9.06 15.80
CA GLU A 94 2.40 8.01 16.66
C GLU A 94 1.53 6.76 16.61
N GLU A 95 0.33 6.87 16.06
CA GLU A 95 -0.54 5.70 15.98
C GLU A 95 -0.39 4.96 14.68
N ARG A 96 0.35 5.53 13.75
CA ARG A 96 0.48 4.88 12.45
C ARG A 96 1.55 3.81 12.51
N SER A 97 1.24 2.67 11.93
CA SER A 97 2.20 1.60 11.81
C SER A 97 2.59 1.45 10.36
N ALA A 98 2.90 2.55 9.73
CA ALA A 98 3.23 2.56 8.32
C ALA A 98 4.72 2.77 8.14
N ILE A 99 5.25 2.18 7.10
CA ILE A 99 6.63 2.35 6.71
C ILE A 99 6.64 3.19 5.46
N TYR A 100 7.39 4.26 5.47
CA TYR A 100 7.41 5.19 4.37
C TYR A 100 8.75 5.17 3.67
N TYR A 101 8.71 5.04 2.37
CA TYR A 101 9.90 5.14 1.54
C TYR A 101 9.55 6.09 0.40
N ASP A 102 10.06 7.29 0.49
CA ASP A 102 9.85 8.32 -0.52
C ASP A 102 11.11 8.43 -1.36
N LEU A 103 11.02 8.07 -2.61
CA LEU A 103 12.21 8.02 -3.46
C LEU A 103 12.82 9.40 -3.67
N ASP A 104 11.99 10.44 -3.60
CA ASP A 104 12.52 11.79 -3.77
C ASP A 104 13.42 12.19 -2.62
N THR A 105 13.17 11.66 -1.44
CA THR A 105 13.97 12.00 -0.28
C THR A 105 14.84 10.84 0.13
N ASP A 106 15.08 9.94 -0.80
CA ASP A 106 15.83 8.75 -0.46
C ASP A 106 17.26 9.05 -0.10
N MET A 107 17.77 10.15 -0.59
CA MET A 107 19.12 10.54 -0.21
C MET A 107 19.21 10.76 1.28
N ASP A 108 18.14 11.13 1.89
CA ASP A 108 18.08 11.34 3.34
C ASP A 108 17.55 10.13 4.05
N GLY A 109 17.54 8.99 3.38
CA GLY A 109 16.96 7.80 3.96
C GLY A 109 17.58 7.40 5.27
N GLU A 110 18.86 7.56 5.38
CA GLU A 110 19.51 7.17 6.63
C GLU A 110 19.05 8.03 7.77
N THR A 111 18.76 9.30 7.48
CA THR A 111 18.25 10.14 8.53
C THR A 111 16.90 9.65 9.03
N ALA A 112 16.06 9.29 8.09
CA ALA A 112 14.75 8.76 8.47
C ALA A 112 14.89 7.47 9.24
N LYS A 113 15.84 6.65 8.83
CA LYS A 113 16.05 5.40 9.53
C LYS A 113 16.52 5.63 10.94
N GLU A 114 17.35 6.62 11.12
CA GLU A 114 17.82 6.90 12.46
C GLU A 114 16.70 7.29 13.37
N GLU A 115 15.76 8.06 12.83
CA GLU A 115 14.63 8.44 13.64
C GLU A 115 13.84 7.24 14.07
N LYS A 116 13.73 6.28 13.20
CA LYS A 116 12.97 5.10 13.54
C LYS A 116 13.69 4.26 14.56
N ASP A 117 14.98 4.41 14.66
CA ASP A 117 15.72 3.60 15.57
C ASP A 117 15.51 3.97 17.01
N GLU A 118 15.07 5.17 17.28
CA GLU A 118 14.87 5.49 18.67
C GLU A 118 13.73 4.90 19.31
#